data_a402e336638de1892669a0672d295ca5
#
_entry.id   a402e336638de1892669a0672d295ca5
#
_cell.length_a   1.000
_cell.length_b   1.000
_cell.length_c   1.000
_cell.angle_alpha   90.00
_cell.angle_beta   90.00
_cell.angle_gamma   90.00
#
_symmetry.space_group_name_H-M   'P 1'
#
loop_
_entity.id
_entity.type
_entity.pdbx_description
1 polymer ?
#
loop_
_entity_poly.entity_id
_entity_poly.type
_entity_poly.pdbx_seq_one_letter_code
_entity_poly.pdbx_strand_id
1 'polypeptide(L)'
;GLPYIHNEGVTIMYPTMEEIEELSEYYAEKLNRTKGPTVFVLPMQGWSAYDQREEVCSLERGWAAGNGDAPQWLPDEEEPRFSKRSVVMRKILEEKFDKTNENLDLIIADLNIVEKEFADLCNQIMDDMISGKWKKGMYRDMPCVLA
;
A
#
# COMPACT_ATOMS: atom_id res chain seq x y z
N GLY A 1 -0.01 1.33 18.48
CA GLY A 1 0.35 0.15 17.66
C GLY A 1 0.46 -1.12 18.47
N LEU A 2 0.40 -2.26 17.80
CA LEU A 2 0.55 -3.59 18.41
C LEU A 2 2.00 -4.05 18.26
N PRO A 3 2.73 -4.35 19.36
CA PRO A 3 4.11 -4.78 19.27
C PRO A 3 4.21 -6.26 18.85
N TYR A 4 5.19 -6.57 18.03
CA TYR A 4 5.62 -7.91 17.68
C TYR A 4 7.13 -8.04 17.92
N ILE A 5 7.54 -8.94 18.79
CA ILE A 5 8.96 -9.19 19.07
C ILE A 5 9.50 -10.14 18.03
N HIS A 6 10.28 -9.60 17.08
CA HIS A 6 10.91 -10.39 16.04
C HIS A 6 12.12 -11.19 16.56
N ASN A 7 12.94 -10.54 17.37
CA ASN A 7 14.08 -11.13 18.08
C ASN A 7 14.50 -10.25 19.27
N GLU A 8 15.56 -10.62 19.98
CA GLU A 8 16.03 -9.89 21.17
C GLU A 8 16.37 -8.40 20.90
N GLY A 9 16.68 -8.04 19.68
CA GLY A 9 17.09 -6.67 19.30
C GLY A 9 16.05 -5.92 18.45
N VAL A 10 14.97 -6.57 18.00
CA VAL A 10 14.02 -5.98 17.06
C VAL A 10 12.58 -6.21 17.50
N THR A 11 11.88 -5.12 17.74
CA THR A 11 10.43 -5.10 17.93
C THR A 11 9.78 -4.37 16.77
N ILE A 12 8.83 -5.01 16.11
CA ILE A 12 8.05 -4.43 15.02
C ILE A 12 6.72 -3.95 15.59
N MET A 13 6.29 -2.76 15.18
CA MET A 13 5.02 -2.19 15.59
C MET A 13 4.02 -2.30 14.42
N TYR A 14 2.87 -2.90 14.69
CA TYR A 14 1.75 -2.91 13.74
C TYR A 14 0.77 -1.79 14.12
N PRO A 15 0.34 -0.99 13.15
CA PRO A 15 -0.69 0.01 13.42
C PRO A 15 -2.04 -0.68 13.71
N THR A 16 -2.81 -0.11 14.62
CA THR A 16 -4.21 -0.47 14.81
C THR A 16 -5.04 0.04 13.62
N MET A 17 -6.30 -0.38 13.54
CA MET A 17 -7.17 0.11 12.45
C MET A 17 -7.46 1.59 12.59
N GLU A 18 -7.64 2.09 13.81
CA GLU A 18 -7.80 3.52 14.10
C GLU A 18 -6.57 4.32 13.66
N GLU A 19 -5.37 3.81 13.93
CA GLU A 19 -4.13 4.46 13.47
C GLU A 19 -4.00 4.45 11.95
N ILE A 20 -4.53 3.42 11.25
CA ILE A 20 -4.59 3.39 9.78
C ILE A 20 -5.56 4.44 9.25
N GLU A 21 -6.72 4.61 9.88
CA GLU A 21 -7.69 5.65 9.52
C GLU A 21 -7.07 7.04 9.66
N GLU A 22 -6.50 7.36 10.83
CA GLU A 22 -5.82 8.64 11.06
C GLU A 22 -4.67 8.89 10.09
N LEU A 23 -3.86 7.88 9.80
CA LEU A 23 -2.76 7.96 8.86
C LEU A 23 -3.25 8.23 7.43
N SER A 24 -4.34 7.59 7.03
CA SER A 24 -4.94 7.75 5.71
C SER A 24 -5.47 9.18 5.52
N GLU A 25 -6.13 9.73 6.53
CA GLU A 25 -6.59 11.12 6.53
C GLU A 25 -5.42 12.11 6.44
N TYR A 26 -4.38 11.86 7.23
CA TYR A 26 -3.16 12.66 7.20
C TYR A 26 -2.50 12.65 5.81
N TYR A 27 -2.39 11.48 5.17
CA TYR A 27 -1.86 11.37 3.82
C TYR A 27 -2.71 12.15 2.82
N ALA A 28 -4.04 11.99 2.84
CA ALA A 28 -4.92 12.73 1.96
C ALA A 28 -4.73 14.25 2.12
N GLU A 29 -4.69 14.75 3.36
CA GLU A 29 -4.45 16.17 3.65
C GLU A 29 -3.12 16.67 3.05
N LYS A 30 -2.04 15.91 3.23
CA LYS A 30 -0.71 16.33 2.76
C LYS A 30 -0.59 16.24 1.24
N LEU A 31 -1.05 15.14 0.67
CA LEU A 31 -0.95 14.89 -0.77
C LEU A 31 -1.83 15.86 -1.59
N ASN A 32 -3.00 16.25 -1.09
CA ASN A 32 -3.85 17.24 -1.74
C ASN A 32 -3.18 18.62 -1.92
N ARG A 33 -2.15 18.92 -1.13
CA ARG A 33 -1.41 20.19 -1.21
C ARG A 33 -0.24 20.16 -2.19
N THR A 34 -0.01 19.03 -2.86
CA THR A 34 1.13 18.89 -3.78
C THR A 34 1.01 19.85 -4.96
N LYS A 35 2.16 20.39 -5.42
CA LYS A 35 2.26 21.32 -6.54
C LYS A 35 3.08 20.78 -7.71
N GLY A 36 3.66 19.62 -7.55
CA GLY A 36 4.42 18.92 -8.57
C GLY A 36 3.91 17.50 -8.77
N PRO A 37 4.36 16.79 -9.80
CA PRO A 37 3.98 15.42 -10.06
C PRO A 37 4.13 14.54 -8.80
N THR A 38 3.03 13.94 -8.37
CA THR A 38 2.96 13.12 -7.17
C THR A 38 2.05 11.94 -7.43
N VAL A 39 2.51 10.74 -7.16
CA VAL A 39 1.72 9.51 -7.24
C VAL A 39 1.76 8.79 -5.91
N PHE A 40 0.61 8.45 -5.39
CA PHE A 40 0.49 7.53 -4.27
C PHE A 40 0.11 6.15 -4.81
N VAL A 41 0.98 5.16 -4.62
CA VAL A 41 0.73 3.78 -5.04
C VAL A 41 0.36 2.96 -3.82
N LEU A 42 -0.87 2.48 -3.76
CA LEU A 42 -1.37 1.66 -2.65
C LEU A 42 -1.33 0.18 -3.01
N PRO A 43 -0.46 -0.64 -2.40
CA PRO A 43 -0.46 -2.08 -2.59
C PRO A 43 -1.60 -2.74 -1.82
N MET A 44 -2.52 -3.38 -2.53
CA MET A 44 -3.72 -3.96 -1.93
C MET A 44 -3.48 -5.31 -1.25
N GLN A 45 -2.43 -6.04 -1.65
CA GLN A 45 -2.11 -7.36 -1.10
C GLN A 45 -1.12 -7.30 0.07
N GLY A 46 -0.96 -6.12 0.70
CA GLY A 46 -0.18 -5.94 1.91
C GLY A 46 1.06 -5.06 1.75
N TRP A 47 1.54 -4.53 2.89
CA TRP A 47 2.54 -3.48 2.97
C TRP A 47 3.91 -3.95 3.43
N SER A 48 4.06 -5.25 3.63
CA SER A 48 5.34 -5.83 4.06
C SER A 48 5.41 -7.32 3.75
N ALA A 49 6.59 -7.91 3.94
CA ALA A 49 6.76 -9.35 3.89
C ALA A 49 6.01 -10.09 5.02
N TYR A 50 5.58 -9.39 6.06
CA TYR A 50 4.75 -9.94 7.14
C TYR A 50 3.25 -9.84 6.85
N ASP A 51 2.83 -8.91 6.01
CA ASP A 51 1.44 -8.69 5.62
C ASP A 51 1.19 -9.39 4.26
N GLN A 52 1.28 -10.71 4.26
CA GLN A 52 1.06 -11.58 3.09
C GLN A 52 0.08 -12.68 3.43
N ARG A 53 -0.75 -13.06 2.46
CA ARG A 53 -1.58 -14.25 2.56
C ARG A 53 -0.70 -15.50 2.71
N GLU A 54 -1.19 -16.49 3.47
CA GLU A 54 -0.45 -17.72 3.74
C GLU A 54 -0.04 -18.45 2.45
N GLU A 55 -0.91 -18.47 1.43
CA GLU A 55 -0.67 -19.15 0.16
C GLU A 55 0.49 -18.55 -0.66
N VAL A 56 0.81 -17.27 -0.45
CA VAL A 56 1.91 -16.59 -1.15
C VAL A 56 3.16 -16.43 -0.30
N CYS A 57 3.07 -16.85 0.97
CA CYS A 57 4.18 -16.79 1.88
C CYS A 57 5.22 -17.86 1.53
N SER A 58 6.45 -17.45 1.21
CA SER A 58 7.55 -18.38 1.00
C SER A 58 7.97 -19.02 2.31
N LEU A 59 8.00 -20.36 2.35
CA LEU A 59 8.54 -21.13 3.50
C LEU A 59 10.01 -20.81 3.79
N GLU A 60 10.78 -20.41 2.79
CA GLU A 60 12.17 -19.97 2.96
C GLU A 60 12.28 -18.68 3.76
N ARG A 61 11.21 -17.88 3.76
CA ARG A 61 11.10 -16.68 4.57
C ARG A 61 10.57 -16.94 5.98
N GLY A 62 10.29 -18.15 6.37
CA GLY A 62 9.83 -18.76 7.63
C GLY A 62 9.23 -17.88 8.73
N TRP A 63 9.47 -16.60 8.64
CA TRP A 63 9.07 -15.54 9.55
C TRP A 63 7.99 -14.62 8.97
N ALA A 64 7.61 -14.81 7.71
CA ALA A 64 6.51 -14.06 7.08
C ALA A 64 5.21 -14.82 7.30
N ALA A 65 4.15 -14.15 7.53
CA ALA A 65 2.79 -14.61 7.78
C ALA A 65 2.59 -15.57 8.97
N GLY A 66 1.92 -15.13 9.97
CA GLY A 66 1.29 -15.97 10.98
C GLY A 66 2.18 -16.56 12.08
N ASN A 67 3.43 -16.22 12.15
CA ASN A 67 4.32 -16.66 13.21
C ASN A 67 4.34 -15.68 14.39
N GLY A 68 3.28 -15.59 15.13
CA GLY A 68 3.32 -14.76 16.32
C GLY A 68 1.94 -14.38 16.82
N ASP A 69 1.92 -13.79 17.98
CA ASP A 69 0.68 -13.37 18.66
C ASP A 69 0.03 -12.14 18.01
N ALA A 70 0.73 -11.45 17.11
CA ALA A 70 0.16 -10.35 16.36
C ALA A 70 -0.30 -10.84 14.97
N PRO A 71 -1.55 -10.59 14.58
CA PRO A 71 -2.05 -10.92 13.26
C PRO A 71 -1.32 -10.08 12.22
N GLN A 72 -0.53 -10.73 11.40
CA GLN A 72 0.27 -10.08 10.37
C GLN A 72 -0.58 -9.84 9.13
N TRP A 73 -1.24 -10.87 8.65
CA TRP A 73 -2.24 -10.78 7.61
C TRP A 73 -3.64 -10.63 8.22
N LEU A 74 -4.35 -9.58 7.80
CA LEU A 74 -5.76 -9.38 8.11
C LEU A 74 -6.51 -9.27 6.79
N PRO A 75 -7.24 -10.31 6.37
CA PRO A 75 -8.10 -10.21 5.19
C PRO A 75 -9.24 -9.22 5.43
N ASP A 76 -9.61 -8.48 4.40
CA ASP A 76 -10.85 -7.72 4.43
C ASP A 76 -12.06 -8.66 4.37
N GLU A 77 -13.15 -8.31 5.02
CA GLU A 77 -14.33 -9.16 5.12
C GLU A 77 -15.11 -9.26 3.80
N GLU A 78 -15.12 -8.19 3.00
CA GLU A 78 -15.82 -8.11 1.73
C GLU A 78 -14.92 -8.47 0.55
N GLU A 79 -13.63 -8.13 0.65
CA GLU A 79 -12.62 -8.38 -0.39
C GLU A 79 -11.44 -9.19 0.20
N PRO A 80 -11.62 -10.48 0.58
CA PRO A 80 -10.66 -11.25 1.39
C PRO A 80 -9.31 -11.51 0.71
N ARG A 81 -9.18 -11.23 -0.58
CA ARG A 81 -7.89 -11.24 -1.28
C ARG A 81 -7.00 -10.05 -0.96
N PHE A 82 -7.56 -9.01 -0.34
CA PHE A 82 -6.86 -7.78 0.01
C PHE A 82 -6.62 -7.67 1.51
N SER A 83 -5.55 -6.97 1.86
CA SER A 83 -5.30 -6.59 3.25
C SER A 83 -6.37 -5.61 3.73
N LYS A 84 -6.98 -5.87 4.88
CA LYS A 84 -7.97 -4.97 5.50
C LYS A 84 -7.41 -3.55 5.68
N ARG A 85 -6.12 -3.43 6.01
CA ARG A 85 -5.42 -2.14 6.12
C ARG A 85 -5.46 -1.37 4.81
N SER A 86 -5.18 -2.05 3.70
CA SER A 86 -5.21 -1.44 2.36
C SER A 86 -6.62 -1.05 1.94
N VAL A 87 -7.62 -1.88 2.25
CA VAL A 87 -9.03 -1.57 1.93
C VAL A 87 -9.51 -0.34 2.68
N VAL A 88 -9.22 -0.23 3.98
CA VAL A 88 -9.58 0.96 4.78
C VAL A 88 -8.89 2.20 4.24
N MET A 89 -7.57 2.14 4.00
CA MET A 89 -6.83 3.26 3.43
C MET A 89 -7.37 3.66 2.06
N ARG A 90 -7.64 2.69 1.17
CA ARG A 90 -8.23 2.95 -0.15
C ARG A 90 -9.52 3.75 -0.04
N LYS A 91 -10.47 3.29 0.78
CA LYS A 91 -11.78 3.95 0.97
C LYS A 91 -11.61 5.42 1.37
N ILE A 92 -10.73 5.70 2.31
CA ILE A 92 -10.47 7.06 2.80
C ILE A 92 -9.78 7.92 1.73
N LEU A 93 -8.76 7.37 1.06
CA LEU A 93 -8.04 8.13 0.03
C LEU A 93 -8.93 8.42 -1.19
N GLU A 94 -9.74 7.46 -1.66
CA GLU A 94 -10.68 7.65 -2.77
C GLU A 94 -11.74 8.72 -2.46
N GLU A 95 -12.18 8.83 -1.19
CA GLU A 95 -13.10 9.85 -0.74
C GLU A 95 -12.45 11.23 -0.62
N LYS A 96 -11.25 11.30 -0.04
CA LYS A 96 -10.62 12.55 0.42
C LYS A 96 -9.59 13.12 -0.56
N PHE A 97 -9.13 12.38 -1.56
CA PHE A 97 -8.19 12.93 -2.55
C PHE A 97 -8.87 14.00 -3.40
N ASP A 98 -8.14 15.10 -3.60
CA ASP A 98 -8.53 16.16 -4.54
C ASP A 98 -8.37 15.65 -5.98
N LYS A 99 -9.45 15.17 -6.53
CA LYS A 99 -9.50 14.64 -7.91
C LYS A 99 -9.27 15.73 -8.96
N THR A 100 -9.37 17.00 -8.58
CA THR A 100 -9.14 18.14 -9.48
C THR A 100 -7.67 18.55 -9.54
N ASN A 101 -6.84 18.08 -8.60
CA ASN A 101 -5.40 18.35 -8.62
C ASN A 101 -4.72 17.51 -9.71
N GLU A 102 -4.36 18.15 -10.83
CA GLU A 102 -3.71 17.52 -11.99
C GLU A 102 -2.28 16.99 -11.68
N ASN A 103 -1.70 17.42 -10.56
CA ASN A 103 -0.39 16.92 -10.13
C ASN A 103 -0.45 15.70 -9.23
N LEU A 104 -1.65 15.27 -8.82
CA LEU A 104 -1.83 14.17 -7.88
C LEU A 104 -2.56 13.00 -8.55
N ASP A 105 -1.99 11.81 -8.45
CA ASP A 105 -2.62 10.56 -8.86
C ASP A 105 -2.61 9.53 -7.74
N LEU A 106 -3.66 8.72 -7.69
CA LEU A 106 -3.80 7.57 -6.80
C LEU A 106 -3.85 6.31 -7.64
N ILE A 107 -2.90 5.41 -7.42
CA ILE A 107 -2.84 4.11 -8.08
C ILE A 107 -3.13 3.02 -7.06
N ILE A 108 -4.17 2.25 -7.30
CA ILE A 108 -4.54 1.08 -6.51
C ILE A 108 -3.96 -0.15 -7.19
N ALA A 109 -2.92 -0.74 -6.60
CA ALA A 109 -2.19 -1.85 -7.19
C ALA A 109 -2.61 -3.20 -6.59
N ASP A 110 -3.00 -4.15 -7.42
CA ASP A 110 -3.33 -5.54 -7.03
C ASP A 110 -2.04 -6.36 -6.78
N LEU A 111 -1.19 -5.85 -5.91
CA LEU A 111 0.14 -6.37 -5.60
C LEU A 111 0.43 -6.26 -4.11
N ASN A 112 1.38 -7.06 -3.63
CA ASN A 112 2.05 -6.79 -2.35
C ASN A 112 3.29 -5.91 -2.59
N ILE A 113 3.63 -5.08 -1.61
CA ILE A 113 4.78 -4.17 -1.70
C ILE A 113 6.13 -4.86 -1.97
N VAL A 114 6.25 -6.14 -1.61
CA VAL A 114 7.50 -6.92 -1.81
C VAL A 114 7.59 -7.61 -3.17
N GLU A 115 6.54 -7.53 -3.98
CA GLU A 115 6.55 -8.12 -5.32
C GLU A 115 7.42 -7.30 -6.28
N LYS A 116 8.10 -8.04 -7.19
CA LYS A 116 8.93 -7.38 -8.21
C LYS A 116 8.11 -6.43 -9.09
N GLU A 117 6.90 -6.84 -9.46
CA GLU A 117 5.98 -6.05 -10.26
C GLU A 117 5.64 -4.71 -9.59
N PHE A 118 5.52 -4.68 -8.25
CA PHE A 118 5.31 -3.43 -7.53
C PHE A 118 6.52 -2.49 -7.65
N ALA A 119 7.73 -3.04 -7.52
CA ALA A 119 8.94 -2.27 -7.70
C ALA A 119 9.09 -1.77 -9.14
N ASP A 120 8.79 -2.60 -10.13
CA ASP A 120 8.83 -2.23 -11.55
C ASP A 120 7.83 -1.11 -11.86
N LEU A 121 6.61 -1.17 -11.33
CA LEU A 121 5.60 -0.10 -11.45
C LEU A 121 6.11 1.21 -10.86
N CYS A 122 6.64 1.19 -9.64
CA CYS A 122 7.18 2.38 -8.99
C CYS A 122 8.37 2.99 -9.75
N ASN A 123 9.26 2.15 -10.28
CA ASN A 123 10.38 2.58 -11.10
C ASN A 123 9.90 3.24 -12.40
N GLN A 124 8.93 2.64 -13.10
CA GLN A 124 8.36 3.22 -14.32
C GLN A 124 7.74 4.59 -14.05
N ILE A 125 6.97 4.71 -12.97
CA ILE A 125 6.36 6.00 -12.56
C ILE A 125 7.45 7.04 -12.32
N MET A 126 8.51 6.68 -11.60
CA MET A 126 9.62 7.60 -11.29
C MET A 126 10.36 8.03 -12.55
N ASP A 127 10.65 7.11 -13.44
CA ASP A 127 11.32 7.41 -14.73
C ASP A 127 10.48 8.35 -15.60
N ASP A 128 9.18 8.14 -15.66
CA ASP A 128 8.26 9.01 -16.40
C ASP A 128 8.16 10.41 -15.77
N MET A 129 8.18 10.51 -14.45
CA MET A 129 8.24 11.79 -13.74
C MET A 129 9.54 12.54 -14.04
N ILE A 130 10.70 11.88 -13.91
CA ILE A 130 12.02 12.48 -14.15
C ILE A 130 12.18 12.92 -15.60
N SER A 131 11.68 12.12 -16.54
CA SER A 131 11.75 12.42 -17.97
C SER A 131 10.68 13.41 -18.44
N GLY A 132 9.78 13.87 -17.57
CA GLY A 132 8.70 14.78 -17.91
C GLY A 132 7.58 14.17 -18.76
N LYS A 133 7.49 12.86 -18.83
CA LYS A 133 6.47 12.12 -19.60
C LYS A 133 5.22 11.84 -18.78
N TRP A 134 5.33 11.87 -17.45
CA TRP A 134 4.24 11.53 -16.55
C TRP A 134 3.00 12.40 -16.81
N LYS A 135 1.85 11.74 -16.79
CA LYS A 135 0.53 12.38 -16.82
C LYS A 135 -0.40 11.64 -15.88
N LYS A 136 -1.25 12.36 -15.17
CA LYS A 136 -2.30 11.79 -14.31
C LYS A 136 -3.13 10.77 -15.08
N GLY A 137 -3.32 9.62 -14.48
CA GLY A 137 -4.14 8.53 -15.01
C GLY A 137 -3.49 7.67 -16.09
N MET A 138 -2.22 7.90 -16.47
CA MET A 138 -1.58 7.16 -17.56
C MET A 138 -1.33 5.66 -17.28
N TYR A 139 -1.44 5.23 -16.01
CA TYR A 139 -1.18 3.84 -15.61
C TYR A 139 -2.45 3.00 -15.39
N ARG A 140 -3.64 3.57 -15.63
CA ARG A 140 -4.92 2.92 -15.30
C ARG A 140 -5.19 1.63 -16.09
N ASP A 141 -4.61 1.51 -17.27
CA ASP A 141 -4.78 0.34 -18.14
C ASP A 141 -3.73 -0.76 -17.88
N MET A 142 -2.86 -0.59 -16.89
CA MET A 142 -1.88 -1.62 -16.54
C MET A 142 -2.57 -2.80 -15.83
N PRO A 143 -2.19 -4.06 -16.15
CA PRO A 143 -2.87 -5.25 -15.60
C PRO A 143 -2.86 -5.34 -14.07
N CYS A 144 -1.86 -4.77 -13.43
CA CYS A 144 -1.72 -4.77 -11.96
C CYS A 144 -2.41 -3.57 -11.29
N VAL A 145 -3.05 -2.69 -12.04
CA VAL A 145 -3.73 -1.49 -11.53
C VAL A 145 -5.23 -1.72 -11.54
N LEU A 146 -5.90 -1.48 -10.42
CA LEU A 146 -7.33 -1.68 -10.23
C LEU A 146 -8.14 -0.40 -10.49
N ALA A 147 -7.54 0.76 -10.21
CA ALA A 147 -8.16 2.06 -10.42
C ALA A 147 -7.11 3.19 -10.42
#